data_94f6e86a4b6e562c51033a6b6588dc86
#
_entry.id   94f6e86a4b6e562c51033a6b6588dc86
#
_cell.length_a   1.000
_cell.length_b   1.000
_cell.length_c   1.000
_cell.angle_alpha   90.00
_cell.angle_beta   90.00
_cell.angle_gamma   90.00
#
_symmetry.space_group_name_H-M   'P 1'
#
loop_
_entity.id
_entity.type
_entity.pdbx_description
1 polymer ?
#
loop_
_entity_poly.entity_id
_entity_poly.type
_entity_poly.pdbx_seq_one_letter_code
_entity_poly.pdbx_strand_id
1 'polypeptide(L)'
;VLRGPQGTLFGKNTTSGAFNITSRKPSFTSGANFEVSYGNYAYLQAKASITGALSEKIAGRISFSGTQRDGIIENIVTGKPTNTLNNQGFKGQLLYTPSEYTNITLSADLTTQHNDGYAQVVAGVAPTKRAAYRQFNAIIADLNYQLPSLNAFDRKIDHDTPWRSGQDLGGASLNIDTKIGRGTLTSTSAWRFWTWDPSNDRDFTGLQV
;
A
#
# COMPACT_ATOMS: atom_id res chain seq x y z
N VAL A 1 12.17 -9.91 11.32
CA VAL A 1 10.99 -9.87 12.19
C VAL A 1 11.44 -9.91 13.64
N LEU A 2 11.04 -8.93 14.41
CA LEU A 2 11.27 -8.86 15.85
C LEU A 2 9.96 -9.26 16.55
N ARG A 3 10.03 -10.27 17.40
CA ARG A 3 8.85 -10.80 18.12
C ARG A 3 8.77 -10.20 19.52
N GLY A 4 7.56 -9.96 20.00
CA GLY A 4 7.29 -9.38 21.32
C GLY A 4 7.41 -7.84 21.34
N PRO A 5 7.18 -7.20 22.49
CA PRO A 5 7.18 -5.75 22.63
C PRO A 5 8.52 -5.10 22.27
N GLN A 6 8.49 -4.13 21.39
CA GLN A 6 9.69 -3.43 20.87
C GLN A 6 9.64 -1.91 21.14
N GLY A 7 8.78 -1.47 22.06
CA GLY A 7 8.50 -0.05 22.29
C GLY A 7 9.70 0.80 22.72
N THR A 8 10.70 0.21 23.36
CA THR A 8 11.91 0.92 23.80
C THR A 8 12.81 1.38 22.65
N LEU A 9 12.85 0.63 21.55
CA LEU A 9 13.71 0.93 20.40
C LEU A 9 12.94 1.46 19.18
N PHE A 10 11.69 1.01 18.99
CA PHE A 10 10.90 1.31 17.80
C PHE A 10 9.68 2.17 18.07
N GLY A 11 9.54 2.69 19.27
CA GLY A 11 8.46 3.59 19.67
C GLY A 11 7.13 2.87 19.96
N LYS A 12 6.07 3.64 20.14
CA LYS A 12 4.73 3.14 20.42
C LYS A 12 4.15 2.37 19.22
N ASN A 13 3.13 1.55 19.49
CA ASN A 13 2.45 0.67 18.50
C ASN A 13 3.26 -0.57 18.07
N THR A 14 4.27 -0.97 18.84
CA THR A 14 5.07 -2.17 18.60
C THR A 14 4.92 -3.21 19.71
N THR A 15 3.70 -3.36 20.24
CA THR A 15 3.38 -4.24 21.38
C THR A 15 3.49 -5.72 21.03
N SER A 16 3.18 -6.10 19.79
CA SER A 16 3.23 -7.50 19.32
C SER A 16 4.51 -7.84 18.58
N GLY A 17 5.26 -6.85 18.14
CA GLY A 17 6.49 -7.03 17.37
C GLY A 17 6.72 -5.94 16.33
N ALA A 18 7.79 -6.10 15.55
CA ALA A 18 8.13 -5.20 14.47
C ALA A 18 8.69 -5.95 13.25
N PHE A 19 8.33 -5.48 12.05
CA PHE A 19 8.96 -5.87 10.80
C PHE A 19 9.98 -4.80 10.41
N ASN A 20 11.25 -5.18 10.40
CA ASN A 20 12.30 -4.31 9.88
C ASN A 20 12.61 -4.69 8.43
N ILE A 21 12.29 -3.79 7.49
CA ILE A 21 12.51 -3.99 6.06
C ILE A 21 13.68 -3.12 5.63
N THR A 22 14.78 -3.76 5.25
CA THR A 22 15.98 -3.07 4.76
C THR A 22 16.08 -3.22 3.26
N SER A 23 16.15 -2.10 2.55
CA SER A 23 16.36 -2.08 1.10
C SER A 23 17.79 -2.48 0.76
N ARG A 24 17.96 -3.10 -0.41
CA ARG A 24 19.30 -3.34 -0.95
C ARG A 24 19.98 -2.00 -1.24
N LYS A 25 21.20 -1.83 -0.74
CA LYS A 25 22.02 -0.64 -1.00
C LYS A 25 22.51 -0.63 -2.46
N PRO A 26 22.90 0.54 -3.02
CA PRO A 26 23.64 0.61 -4.27
C PRO A 26 24.92 -0.23 -4.22
N SER A 27 25.32 -0.76 -5.38
CA SER A 27 26.53 -1.56 -5.55
C SER A 27 27.41 -0.92 -6.62
N PHE A 28 28.73 -0.96 -6.42
CA PHE A 28 29.70 -0.58 -7.46
C PHE A 28 29.77 -1.60 -8.59
N THR A 29 29.38 -2.85 -8.32
CA THR A 29 29.22 -3.86 -9.36
C THR A 29 27.88 -3.63 -10.06
N SER A 30 27.92 -3.50 -11.38
CA SER A 30 26.72 -3.34 -12.20
C SER A 30 25.82 -4.57 -12.10
N GLY A 31 24.53 -4.34 -11.98
CA GLY A 31 23.54 -5.40 -11.90
C GLY A 31 22.14 -4.89 -12.21
N ALA A 32 21.32 -5.74 -12.78
CA ALA A 32 19.93 -5.48 -13.08
C ALA A 32 19.08 -6.69 -12.65
N ASN A 33 17.87 -6.40 -12.17
CA ASN A 33 16.85 -7.42 -11.91
C ASN A 33 15.56 -6.95 -12.55
N PHE A 34 14.83 -7.91 -13.11
CA PHE A 34 13.56 -7.67 -13.74
C PHE A 34 12.63 -8.84 -13.45
N GLU A 35 11.38 -8.55 -13.13
CA GLU A 35 10.33 -9.52 -12.86
C GLU A 35 9.03 -9.01 -13.46
N VAL A 36 8.32 -9.86 -14.19
CA VAL A 36 6.96 -9.60 -14.66
C VAL A 36 6.07 -10.76 -14.27
N SER A 37 4.91 -10.46 -13.74
CA SER A 37 3.86 -11.44 -13.44
C SER A 37 2.58 -11.02 -14.14
N TYR A 38 1.89 -11.98 -14.73
CA TYR A 38 0.59 -11.80 -15.37
C TYR A 38 -0.40 -12.81 -14.82
N GLY A 39 -1.67 -12.43 -14.70
CA GLY A 39 -2.70 -13.29 -14.12
C GLY A 39 -4.12 -12.89 -14.52
N ASN A 40 -5.09 -13.50 -13.88
CA ASN A 40 -6.51 -13.25 -14.11
C ASN A 40 -6.89 -11.80 -13.78
N TYR A 41 -7.97 -11.31 -14.36
CA TYR A 41 -8.47 -9.93 -14.23
C TYR A 41 -7.47 -8.89 -14.71
N ALA A 42 -6.80 -9.17 -15.82
CA ALA A 42 -5.73 -8.34 -16.36
C ALA A 42 -4.65 -7.97 -15.30
N TYR A 43 -4.42 -8.87 -14.34
CA TYR A 43 -3.36 -8.66 -13.36
C TYR A 43 -2.02 -8.57 -14.06
N LEU A 44 -1.34 -7.46 -13.88
CA LEU A 44 0.02 -7.22 -14.35
C LEU A 44 0.84 -6.64 -13.20
N GLN A 45 1.95 -7.30 -12.89
CA GLN A 45 2.95 -6.75 -11.99
C GLN A 45 4.30 -6.70 -12.70
N ALA A 46 4.97 -5.57 -12.60
CA ALA A 46 6.34 -5.40 -13.08
C ALA A 46 7.21 -4.85 -11.95
N LYS A 47 8.38 -5.45 -11.78
CA LYS A 47 9.42 -4.98 -10.86
C LYS A 47 10.72 -4.89 -11.62
N ALA A 48 11.45 -3.81 -11.42
CA ALA A 48 12.76 -3.62 -12.04
C ALA A 48 13.71 -2.92 -11.08
N SER A 49 14.97 -3.26 -11.13
CA SER A 49 16.01 -2.47 -10.47
C SER A 49 17.32 -2.57 -11.24
N ILE A 50 18.03 -1.46 -11.25
CA ILE A 50 19.37 -1.36 -11.81
C ILE A 50 20.29 -0.71 -10.79
N THR A 51 21.53 -1.18 -10.71
CA THR A 51 22.56 -0.62 -9.85
C THR A 51 23.91 -0.65 -10.58
N GLY A 52 24.80 0.26 -10.21
CA GLY A 52 26.16 0.31 -10.73
C GLY A 52 26.96 1.49 -10.22
N ALA A 53 28.26 1.47 -10.51
CA ALA A 53 29.14 2.59 -10.26
C ALA A 53 28.80 3.77 -11.17
N LEU A 54 28.70 4.96 -10.59
CA LEU A 54 28.63 6.24 -11.31
C LEU A 54 30.00 6.91 -11.35
N SER A 55 30.84 6.63 -10.37
CA SER A 55 32.24 6.98 -10.31
C SER A 55 32.98 6.00 -9.38
N GLU A 56 34.28 6.19 -9.18
CA GLU A 56 35.09 5.37 -8.25
C GLU A 56 34.56 5.37 -6.80
N LYS A 57 33.87 6.46 -6.40
CA LYS A 57 33.37 6.66 -5.03
C LYS A 57 31.85 6.77 -4.94
N ILE A 58 31.14 6.72 -6.06
CA ILE A 58 29.67 6.87 -6.08
C ILE A 58 29.05 5.70 -6.82
N ALA A 59 28.12 5.04 -6.16
CA ALA A 59 27.25 4.03 -6.78
C ALA A 59 25.78 4.45 -6.71
N GLY A 60 25.00 4.08 -7.71
CA GLY A 60 23.59 4.38 -7.80
C GLY A 60 22.72 3.12 -7.84
N ARG A 61 21.48 3.24 -7.40
CA ARG A 61 20.41 2.24 -7.61
C ARG A 61 19.10 2.96 -7.90
N ILE A 62 18.40 2.47 -8.92
CA ILE A 62 17.03 2.87 -9.21
C ILE A 62 16.18 1.60 -9.16
N SER A 63 15.01 1.68 -8.55
CA SER A 63 14.06 0.57 -8.45
C SER A 63 12.65 1.07 -8.77
N PHE A 64 11.90 0.23 -9.46
CA PHE A 64 10.50 0.44 -9.81
C PHE A 64 9.69 -0.79 -9.42
N SER A 65 8.46 -0.58 -9.01
CA SER A 65 7.45 -1.63 -8.81
C SER A 65 6.10 -1.09 -9.23
N GLY A 66 5.41 -1.79 -10.11
CA GLY A 66 4.06 -1.47 -10.56
C GLY A 66 3.16 -2.69 -10.46
N THR A 67 1.92 -2.50 -9.98
CA THR A 67 0.91 -3.57 -9.96
C THR A 67 -0.41 -2.99 -10.42
N GLN A 68 -1.02 -3.61 -11.39
CA GLN A 68 -2.35 -3.27 -11.90
C GLN A 68 -3.21 -4.53 -11.95
N ARG A 69 -4.51 -4.38 -11.67
CA ARG A 69 -5.51 -5.45 -11.82
C ARG A 69 -6.89 -4.82 -11.96
N ASP A 70 -7.70 -5.36 -12.84
CA ASP A 70 -9.11 -5.00 -12.97
C ASP A 70 -9.90 -5.39 -11.70
N GLY A 71 -11.04 -4.75 -11.50
CA GLY A 71 -11.94 -5.06 -10.40
C GLY A 71 -12.46 -6.49 -10.45
N ILE A 72 -12.70 -7.06 -9.26
CA ILE A 72 -13.18 -8.44 -9.10
C ILE A 72 -14.60 -8.51 -8.55
N ILE A 73 -15.20 -7.38 -8.24
CA ILE A 73 -16.56 -7.23 -7.73
C ILE A 73 -17.33 -6.34 -8.71
N GLU A 74 -18.48 -6.81 -9.17
CA GLU A 74 -19.37 -6.06 -10.06
C GLU A 74 -20.24 -5.10 -9.25
N ASN A 75 -20.22 -3.83 -9.57
CA ASN A 75 -21.18 -2.86 -9.05
C ASN A 75 -22.34 -2.74 -10.06
N ILE A 76 -23.53 -3.27 -9.70
CA ILE A 76 -24.67 -3.34 -10.61
C ILE A 76 -25.31 -1.97 -10.87
N VAL A 77 -25.11 -0.96 -10.02
CA VAL A 77 -25.59 0.40 -10.23
C VAL A 77 -24.78 1.10 -11.30
N THR A 78 -23.46 0.97 -11.26
CA THR A 78 -22.55 1.64 -12.18
C THR A 78 -22.22 0.81 -13.42
N GLY A 79 -22.47 -0.50 -13.38
CA GLY A 79 -22.07 -1.45 -14.41
C GLY A 79 -20.54 -1.63 -14.51
N LYS A 80 -19.77 -1.17 -13.52
CA LYS A 80 -18.32 -1.22 -13.52
C LYS A 80 -17.80 -2.18 -12.46
N PRO A 81 -16.73 -2.93 -12.76
CA PRO A 81 -16.06 -3.72 -11.73
C PRO A 81 -15.36 -2.80 -10.75
N THR A 82 -15.39 -3.16 -9.46
CA THR A 82 -14.72 -2.48 -8.36
C THR A 82 -13.67 -3.38 -7.69
N ASN A 83 -12.95 -2.86 -6.73
CA ASN A 83 -11.82 -3.50 -6.07
C ASN A 83 -10.65 -3.69 -7.06
N THR A 84 -10.35 -2.63 -7.80
CA THR A 84 -9.19 -2.55 -8.69
C THR A 84 -7.90 -2.39 -7.91
N LEU A 85 -6.78 -2.73 -8.54
CA LEU A 85 -5.44 -2.40 -8.04
C LEU A 85 -4.75 -1.48 -9.03
N ASN A 86 -4.15 -0.41 -8.53
CA ASN A 86 -3.28 0.49 -9.28
C ASN A 86 -2.23 1.08 -8.33
N ASN A 87 -1.13 0.35 -8.17
CA ASN A 87 -0.07 0.69 -7.25
C ASN A 87 1.23 0.88 -8.02
N GLN A 88 1.94 1.96 -7.76
CA GLN A 88 3.24 2.25 -8.36
C GLN A 88 4.22 2.71 -7.27
N GLY A 89 5.47 2.28 -7.39
CA GLY A 89 6.52 2.67 -6.47
C GLY A 89 7.83 2.91 -7.20
N PHE A 90 8.49 4.00 -6.87
CA PHE A 90 9.81 4.37 -7.35
C PHE A 90 10.74 4.59 -6.17
N LYS A 91 11.99 4.17 -6.31
CA LYS A 91 13.04 4.42 -5.32
C LYS A 91 14.36 4.68 -6.02
N GLY A 92 14.97 5.81 -5.68
CA GLY A 92 16.34 6.16 -6.06
C GLY A 92 17.26 6.14 -4.84
N GLN A 93 18.49 5.68 -5.02
CA GLN A 93 19.51 5.67 -3.97
C GLN A 93 20.88 6.01 -4.55
N LEU A 94 21.65 6.79 -3.80
CA LEU A 94 23.04 7.09 -4.08
C LEU A 94 23.88 6.70 -2.85
N LEU A 95 24.93 5.95 -3.08
CA LEU A 95 25.95 5.61 -2.09
C LEU A 95 27.21 6.36 -2.43
N TYR A 96 27.69 7.18 -1.50
CA TYR A 96 28.97 7.86 -1.59
C TYR A 96 29.92 7.32 -0.53
N THR A 97 31.10 6.87 -0.96
CA THR A 97 32.17 6.32 -0.11
C THR A 97 33.39 7.22 -0.19
N PRO A 98 33.41 8.35 0.57
CA PRO A 98 34.54 9.28 0.55
C PRO A 98 35.86 8.63 1.01
N SER A 99 35.76 7.66 1.90
CA SER A 99 36.91 6.89 2.44
C SER A 99 36.48 5.45 2.75
N GLU A 100 37.40 4.59 3.08
CA GLU A 100 37.16 3.20 3.53
C GLU A 100 36.39 3.11 4.85
N TYR A 101 36.31 4.21 5.58
CA TYR A 101 35.65 4.27 6.89
C TYR A 101 34.26 4.86 6.87
N THR A 102 33.89 5.53 5.78
CA THR A 102 32.65 6.31 5.74
C THR A 102 31.79 5.95 4.54
N ASN A 103 30.53 5.62 4.81
CA ASN A 103 29.49 5.42 3.81
C ASN A 103 28.37 6.44 4.03
N ILE A 104 28.00 7.15 2.99
CA ILE A 104 26.89 8.11 2.98
C ILE A 104 25.87 7.60 1.97
N THR A 105 24.64 7.31 2.43
CA THR A 105 23.57 6.85 1.56
C THR A 105 22.46 7.88 1.55
N LEU A 106 22.17 8.45 0.38
CA LEU A 106 20.98 9.26 0.12
C LEU A 106 19.95 8.38 -0.56
N SER A 107 18.72 8.42 -0.08
CA SER A 107 17.59 7.68 -0.67
C SER A 107 16.39 8.60 -0.81
N ALA A 108 15.63 8.43 -1.90
CA ALA A 108 14.32 9.04 -2.07
C ALA A 108 13.36 8.01 -2.65
N ASP A 109 12.11 8.05 -2.22
CA ASP A 109 11.07 7.15 -2.71
C ASP A 109 9.72 7.85 -2.82
N LEU A 110 8.90 7.35 -3.75
CA LEU A 110 7.52 7.72 -3.95
C LEU A 110 6.71 6.46 -4.22
N THR A 111 5.59 6.31 -3.54
CA THR A 111 4.62 5.24 -3.78
C THR A 111 3.25 5.89 -3.94
N THR A 112 2.55 5.54 -5.02
CA THR A 112 1.18 5.95 -5.28
C THR A 112 0.29 4.71 -5.32
N GLN A 113 -0.87 4.79 -4.69
CA GLN A 113 -1.89 3.74 -4.68
C GLN A 113 -3.23 4.39 -4.96
N HIS A 114 -3.77 4.15 -6.14
CA HIS A 114 -5.07 4.69 -6.56
C HIS A 114 -6.04 3.53 -6.82
N ASN A 115 -6.42 2.87 -5.75
CA ASN A 115 -7.38 1.78 -5.76
C ASN A 115 -8.80 2.33 -5.54
N ASP A 116 -9.80 1.69 -6.07
CA ASP A 116 -11.20 2.06 -5.83
C ASP A 116 -11.78 1.45 -4.54
N GLY A 117 -10.91 1.13 -3.61
CA GLY A 117 -11.24 0.76 -2.25
C GLY A 117 -11.60 -0.70 -2.03
N TYR A 118 -12.10 -0.97 -0.82
CA TYR A 118 -12.45 -2.31 -0.36
C TYR A 118 -13.96 -2.48 -0.40
N ALA A 119 -14.52 -2.69 -1.59
CA ALA A 119 -15.93 -2.98 -1.73
C ALA A 119 -16.31 -4.21 -0.89
N GLN A 120 -17.40 -4.09 -0.14
CA GLN A 120 -17.91 -5.13 0.75
C GLN A 120 -19.20 -5.70 0.19
N VAL A 121 -19.31 -7.01 0.18
CA VAL A 121 -20.54 -7.72 -0.20
C VAL A 121 -21.33 -8.00 1.07
N VAL A 122 -22.62 -7.68 1.08
CA VAL A 122 -23.51 -8.00 2.21
C VAL A 122 -23.70 -9.51 2.28
N ALA A 123 -23.24 -10.12 3.35
CA ALA A 123 -23.36 -11.58 3.57
C ALA A 123 -24.62 -11.98 4.32
N GLY A 124 -25.31 -11.04 4.95
CA GLY A 124 -26.54 -11.28 5.67
C GLY A 124 -26.94 -10.10 6.54
N VAL A 125 -28.18 -10.17 7.04
CA VAL A 125 -28.78 -9.16 7.92
C VAL A 125 -29.16 -9.83 9.24
N ALA A 126 -28.60 -9.34 10.34
CA ALA A 126 -28.93 -9.82 11.68
C ALA A 126 -30.03 -8.95 12.32
N PRO A 127 -30.97 -9.54 13.06
CA PRO A 127 -31.95 -8.79 13.81
C PRO A 127 -31.28 -7.97 14.93
N THR A 128 -31.78 -6.78 15.19
CA THR A 128 -31.29 -5.91 16.27
C THR A 128 -32.33 -5.84 17.40
N LYS A 129 -31.98 -5.17 18.51
CA LYS A 129 -32.93 -4.89 19.62
C LYS A 129 -33.87 -3.72 19.32
N ARG A 130 -33.86 -3.17 18.11
CA ARG A 130 -34.76 -2.07 17.71
C ARG A 130 -36.16 -2.60 17.45
N ALA A 131 -37.17 -1.72 17.50
CA ALA A 131 -38.53 -2.04 17.14
C ALA A 131 -38.65 -2.62 15.71
N ALA A 132 -39.67 -3.43 15.43
CA ALA A 132 -39.80 -4.16 14.17
C ALA A 132 -39.70 -3.27 12.94
N TYR A 133 -40.32 -2.10 12.93
CA TYR A 133 -40.32 -1.14 11.82
C TYR A 133 -38.94 -0.47 11.61
N ARG A 134 -38.03 -0.61 12.57
CA ARG A 134 -36.62 -0.12 12.51
C ARG A 134 -35.62 -1.22 12.20
N GLN A 135 -36.09 -2.40 11.88
CA GLN A 135 -35.20 -3.47 11.41
C GLN A 135 -34.84 -3.24 9.94
N PHE A 136 -33.64 -3.63 9.53
CA PHE A 136 -33.15 -3.42 8.16
C PHE A 136 -34.13 -3.93 7.10
N ASN A 137 -34.66 -5.16 7.28
CA ASN A 137 -35.58 -5.75 6.32
C ASN A 137 -36.91 -4.98 6.20
N ALA A 138 -37.41 -4.38 7.29
CA ALA A 138 -38.60 -3.54 7.23
C ALA A 138 -38.32 -2.23 6.48
N ILE A 139 -37.16 -1.60 6.74
CA ILE A 139 -36.77 -0.36 6.09
C ILE A 139 -36.61 -0.55 4.58
N ILE A 140 -35.92 -1.60 4.14
CA ILE A 140 -35.70 -1.84 2.70
C ILE A 140 -37.04 -2.23 1.99
N ALA A 141 -37.94 -2.89 2.69
CA ALA A 141 -39.26 -3.20 2.17
C ALA A 141 -40.09 -1.93 1.95
N ASP A 142 -40.09 -0.99 2.90
CA ASP A 142 -40.76 0.30 2.77
C ASP A 142 -40.20 1.16 1.62
N LEU A 143 -38.91 1.04 1.37
CA LEU A 143 -38.20 1.72 0.28
C LEU A 143 -38.28 0.97 -1.05
N ASN A 144 -38.94 -0.18 -1.10
CA ASN A 144 -39.01 -1.07 -2.26
C ASN A 144 -37.62 -1.39 -2.84
N TYR A 145 -36.62 -1.57 -1.94
CA TYR A 145 -35.25 -1.87 -2.29
C TYR A 145 -34.93 -3.34 -2.05
N GLN A 146 -34.11 -3.91 -2.93
CA GLN A 146 -33.62 -5.29 -2.82
C GLN A 146 -32.11 -5.34 -2.91
N LEU A 147 -31.48 -6.04 -1.99
CA LEU A 147 -30.06 -6.34 -2.05
C LEU A 147 -29.72 -7.16 -3.31
N PRO A 148 -28.59 -6.91 -3.97
CA PRO A 148 -28.20 -7.61 -5.19
C PRO A 148 -27.97 -9.12 -4.99
N SER A 149 -27.32 -9.51 -3.91
CA SER A 149 -27.10 -10.89 -3.51
C SER A 149 -26.59 -10.96 -2.08
N LEU A 150 -26.95 -12.02 -1.34
CA LEU A 150 -26.36 -12.36 -0.03
C LEU A 150 -25.27 -13.43 -0.15
N ASN A 151 -25.01 -13.94 -1.34
CA ASN A 151 -23.93 -14.88 -1.57
C ASN A 151 -22.66 -14.08 -1.95
N ALA A 152 -21.68 -14.07 -1.07
CA ALA A 152 -20.42 -13.35 -1.29
C ALA A 152 -19.65 -13.81 -2.55
N PHE A 153 -19.87 -15.05 -3.00
CA PHE A 153 -19.22 -15.59 -4.20
C PHE A 153 -19.81 -15.07 -5.50
N ASP A 154 -21.03 -14.48 -5.47
CA ASP A 154 -21.62 -13.80 -6.65
C ASP A 154 -20.90 -12.49 -6.95
N ARG A 155 -20.16 -11.94 -5.97
CA ARG A 155 -19.32 -10.73 -6.09
C ARG A 155 -20.09 -9.55 -6.68
N LYS A 156 -21.32 -9.33 -6.22
CA LYS A 156 -22.18 -8.23 -6.65
C LYS A 156 -22.44 -7.26 -5.52
N ILE A 157 -22.35 -6.00 -5.83
CA ILE A 157 -22.70 -4.87 -4.96
C ILE A 157 -23.52 -3.86 -5.76
N ASP A 158 -24.15 -2.94 -5.07
CA ASP A 158 -24.94 -1.86 -5.67
C ASP A 158 -24.63 -0.50 -5.05
N HIS A 159 -23.43 -0.29 -4.60
CA HIS A 159 -23.01 0.96 -3.96
C HIS A 159 -23.17 2.14 -4.91
N ASP A 160 -23.83 3.20 -4.46
CA ASP A 160 -24.05 4.42 -5.23
C ASP A 160 -22.94 5.46 -5.02
N THR A 161 -22.28 5.44 -3.86
CA THR A 161 -21.13 6.30 -3.59
C THR A 161 -19.82 5.64 -4.06
N PRO A 162 -19.01 6.34 -4.87
CA PRO A 162 -17.75 5.79 -5.34
C PRO A 162 -16.77 5.49 -4.19
N TRP A 163 -16.28 4.27 -4.15
CA TRP A 163 -15.20 3.91 -3.25
C TRP A 163 -13.86 4.40 -3.77
N ARG A 164 -13.08 5.00 -2.88
CA ARG A 164 -11.69 5.39 -3.15
C ARG A 164 -10.83 5.08 -1.95
N SER A 165 -9.64 4.62 -2.21
CA SER A 165 -8.59 4.47 -1.19
C SER A 165 -7.27 4.93 -1.81
N GLY A 166 -7.29 6.17 -2.30
CA GLY A 166 -6.11 6.83 -2.86
C GLY A 166 -5.13 7.19 -1.75
N GLN A 167 -3.87 6.86 -1.93
CA GLN A 167 -2.80 7.33 -1.05
C GLN A 167 -1.49 7.52 -1.80
N ASP A 168 -0.81 8.60 -1.45
CA ASP A 168 0.55 8.89 -1.89
C ASP A 168 1.44 8.99 -0.67
N LEU A 169 2.54 8.28 -0.70
CA LEU A 169 3.53 8.34 0.36
C LEU A 169 4.93 8.36 -0.23
N GLY A 170 5.81 9.12 0.41
CA GLY A 170 7.15 9.26 -0.09
C GLY A 170 8.05 10.01 0.88
N GLY A 171 9.27 10.27 0.44
CA GLY A 171 10.21 11.05 1.19
C GLY A 171 11.65 10.82 0.80
N ALA A 172 12.53 11.41 1.60
CA ALA A 172 13.95 11.29 1.44
C ALA A 172 14.62 10.95 2.77
N SER A 173 15.76 10.27 2.71
CA SER A 173 16.56 9.95 3.89
C SER A 173 18.05 10.02 3.58
N LEU A 174 18.80 10.47 4.57
CA LEU A 174 20.26 10.48 4.59
C LEU A 174 20.73 9.57 5.73
N ASN A 175 21.55 8.59 5.38
CA ASN A 175 22.21 7.71 6.33
C ASN A 175 23.73 7.87 6.22
N ILE A 176 24.40 8.06 7.34
CA ILE A 176 25.86 8.18 7.43
C ILE A 176 26.34 7.13 8.41
N ASP A 177 27.18 6.21 7.91
CA ASP A 177 27.90 5.23 8.71
C ASP A 177 29.39 5.56 8.66
N THR A 178 30.01 5.82 9.79
CA THR A 178 31.47 6.08 9.85
C THR A 178 32.13 5.33 10.99
N LYS A 179 33.28 4.73 10.72
CA LYS A 179 34.10 4.06 11.74
C LYS A 179 34.87 5.10 12.55
N ILE A 180 34.79 5.04 13.88
CA ILE A 180 35.49 5.90 14.81
C ILE A 180 36.19 5.00 15.84
N GLY A 181 37.50 4.84 15.69
CA GLY A 181 38.27 3.92 16.53
C GLY A 181 37.80 2.48 16.38
N ARG A 182 37.29 1.87 17.48
CA ARG A 182 36.76 0.49 17.48
C ARG A 182 35.25 0.42 17.27
N GLY A 183 34.57 1.56 17.16
CA GLY A 183 33.14 1.64 17.00
C GLY A 183 32.70 2.13 15.61
N THR A 184 31.41 2.10 15.36
CA THR A 184 30.77 2.73 14.20
C THR A 184 29.73 3.72 14.69
N LEU A 185 29.81 4.95 14.21
CA LEU A 185 28.77 5.96 14.38
C LEU A 185 27.81 5.88 13.20
N THR A 186 26.55 5.67 13.49
CA THR A 186 25.46 5.71 12.49
C THR A 186 24.56 6.90 12.78
N SER A 187 24.32 7.73 11.78
CA SER A 187 23.34 8.81 11.82
C SER A 187 22.31 8.61 10.72
N THR A 188 21.04 8.72 11.07
CA THR A 188 19.93 8.64 10.11
C THR A 188 19.03 9.86 10.28
N SER A 189 18.83 10.60 9.18
CA SER A 189 17.87 11.69 9.09
C SER A 189 16.89 11.38 7.97
N ALA A 190 15.59 11.60 8.21
CA ALA A 190 14.58 11.31 7.22
C ALA A 190 13.44 12.35 7.27
N TRP A 191 12.89 12.62 6.10
CA TRP A 191 11.65 13.35 5.93
C TRP A 191 10.67 12.47 5.15
N ARG A 192 9.40 12.43 5.63
CA ARG A 192 8.34 11.61 5.02
C ARG A 192 7.07 12.43 4.89
N PHE A 193 6.30 12.16 3.84
CA PHE A 193 4.94 12.65 3.70
C PHE A 193 3.99 11.47 3.41
N TRP A 194 2.74 11.69 3.74
CA TRP A 194 1.64 10.79 3.43
C TRP A 194 0.38 11.61 3.19
N THR A 195 -0.26 11.37 2.07
CA THR A 195 -1.56 11.90 1.71
C THR A 195 -2.52 10.76 1.53
N TRP A 196 -3.72 10.88 2.05
CA TRP A 196 -4.74 9.86 1.94
C TRP A 196 -6.07 10.50 1.55
N ASP A 197 -6.71 9.98 0.47
CA ASP A 197 -8.02 10.41 -0.05
C ASP A 197 -9.01 9.23 -0.02
N PRO A 198 -9.65 8.95 1.14
CA PRO A 198 -10.64 7.90 1.28
C PRO A 198 -12.02 8.39 0.89
N SER A 199 -12.79 7.52 0.24
CA SER A 199 -14.24 7.64 0.08
C SER A 199 -14.85 6.27 0.19
N ASN A 200 -15.96 6.16 0.90
CA ASN A 200 -16.70 4.90 1.03
C ASN A 200 -18.19 5.16 1.12
N ASP A 201 -18.93 4.22 0.62
CA ASP A 201 -20.35 4.08 0.81
C ASP A 201 -20.61 3.57 2.25
N ARG A 202 -21.37 4.30 3.06
CA ARG A 202 -21.55 4.00 4.48
C ARG A 202 -22.72 3.09 4.76
N ASP A 203 -23.71 3.07 3.94
CA ASP A 203 -24.89 2.23 4.09
C ASP A 203 -24.79 0.92 3.31
N PHE A 204 -23.78 0.80 2.42
CA PHE A 204 -23.49 -0.38 1.59
C PHE A 204 -24.66 -0.76 0.68
N THR A 205 -25.45 0.22 0.23
CA THR A 205 -26.61 0.03 -0.62
C THR A 205 -26.63 1.02 -1.78
N GLY A 206 -27.45 0.77 -2.78
CA GLY A 206 -27.73 1.73 -3.86
C GLY A 206 -28.80 2.77 -3.51
N LEU A 207 -29.10 2.95 -2.24
CA LEU A 207 -30.03 3.95 -1.75
C LEU A 207 -29.32 5.28 -1.53
N GLN A 208 -29.85 6.35 -2.10
CA GLN A 208 -29.35 7.71 -1.86
C GLN A 208 -29.84 8.21 -0.48
N VAL A 209 -29.09 7.97 0.57
CA VAL A 209 -29.39 8.33 1.97
C VAL A 209 -28.26 9.09 2.63
#